data_7954e9300c70cbf48762d6368349d3dd
#
_entry.id   7954e9300c70cbf48762d6368349d3dd
#
_cell.length_a   1.000
_cell.length_b   1.000
_cell.length_c   1.000
_cell.angle_alpha   90.00
_cell.angle_beta   90.00
_cell.angle_gamma   90.00
#
_symmetry.space_group_name_H-M   'P 1'
#
loop_
_entity.id
_entity.type
_entity.pdbx_description
1 polymer ?
#
loop_
_entity_poly.entity_id
_entity_poly.type
_entity_poly.pdbx_seq_one_letter_code
_entity_poly.pdbx_strand_id
1 'polypeptide(L)'
;MDSKRKTFILQKNIDFFTAALSQTTVSVWQEDATGVYCEISRGCIEMFSDQVIRIANPDHTTSHYERSSTMFQAVMQDKPI
;
A
#
# COMPACT_ATOMS: atom_id res chain seq x y z
N MET A 1 19.31 -14.09 11.74
CA MET A 1 18.81 -14.19 11.29
C MET A 1 18.13 -13.60 10.43
N ASP A 2 17.45 -13.67 10.04
CA ASP A 2 16.87 -13.17 9.05
C ASP A 2 16.21 -11.98 9.29
N SER A 3 16.29 -11.06 8.51
CA SER A 3 15.59 -9.92 8.64
C SER A 3 14.25 -10.19 8.24
N LYS A 4 13.33 -9.84 9.04
CA LYS A 4 12.06 -10.11 8.77
C LYS A 4 11.43 -8.98 8.12
N ARG A 5 10.72 -9.27 7.06
CA ARG A 5 9.93 -8.30 6.42
C ARG A 5 8.56 -8.50 6.95
N LYS A 6 7.97 -7.54 7.54
CA LYS A 6 6.62 -7.61 8.03
C LYS A 6 5.70 -6.89 7.09
N THR A 7 4.56 -7.50 6.77
CA THR A 7 3.56 -6.83 5.97
C THR A 7 2.36 -6.57 6.85
N PHE A 8 1.67 -5.48 6.56
CA PHE A 8 0.53 -5.05 7.34
C PHE A 8 -0.54 -4.57 6.38
N ILE A 9 -1.72 -5.14 6.45
CA ILE A 9 -2.80 -4.77 5.56
C ILE A 9 -3.47 -3.52 6.10
N LEU A 10 -3.55 -2.48 5.28
CA LEU A 10 -4.15 -1.22 5.67
C LEU A 10 -5.65 -1.31 5.49
N GLN A 11 -6.40 -1.03 6.52
CA GLN A 11 -7.85 -1.12 6.46
C GLN A 11 -8.55 0.12 6.97
N LYS A 12 -8.03 0.71 8.03
CA LYS A 12 -8.68 1.85 8.65
C LYS A 12 -8.03 3.15 8.21
N ASN A 13 -8.76 4.22 8.37
CA ASN A 13 -8.22 5.53 8.03
C ASN A 13 -6.90 5.82 8.73
N ILE A 14 -6.79 5.41 9.99
CA ILE A 14 -5.56 5.65 10.73
C ILE A 14 -4.39 4.88 10.10
N ASP A 15 -4.66 3.70 9.52
CA ASP A 15 -3.60 2.94 8.85
C ASP A 15 -3.08 3.70 7.64
N PHE A 16 -3.98 4.24 6.83
CA PHE A 16 -3.59 5.00 5.64
C PHE A 16 -2.90 6.30 6.03
N PHE A 17 -3.40 6.95 7.07
CA PHE A 17 -2.80 8.19 7.54
C PHE A 17 -1.37 7.95 8.00
N THR A 18 -1.17 6.90 8.79
CA THR A 18 0.16 6.58 9.32
C THR A 18 1.13 6.24 8.18
N ALA A 19 0.67 5.44 7.23
CA ALA A 19 1.52 5.07 6.10
C ALA A 19 1.88 6.29 5.25
N ALA A 20 0.91 7.19 5.06
CA ALA A 20 1.16 8.40 4.29
C ALA A 20 2.16 9.31 5.01
N LEU A 21 1.97 9.48 6.31
CA LEU A 21 2.82 10.37 7.09
C LEU A 21 4.25 9.87 7.13
N SER A 22 4.44 8.59 7.29
CA SER A 22 5.77 8.01 7.36
C SER A 22 6.37 7.69 5.99
N GLN A 23 5.62 7.93 4.94
CA GLN A 23 6.03 7.65 3.56
C GLN A 23 6.49 6.21 3.39
N THR A 24 5.74 5.31 4.02
CA THR A 24 6.02 3.88 3.92
C THR A 24 5.62 3.39 2.54
N THR A 25 6.45 2.54 1.96
CA THR A 25 6.11 1.93 0.67
C THR A 25 4.93 0.99 0.87
N VAL A 26 3.95 1.13 0.01
CA VAL A 26 2.73 0.34 0.05
C VAL A 26 2.62 -0.44 -1.24
N SER A 27 2.37 -1.73 -1.14
CA SER A 27 2.07 -2.54 -2.31
C SER A 27 0.58 -2.57 -2.54
N VAL A 28 0.19 -2.58 -3.80
CA VAL A 28 -1.20 -2.49 -4.22
C VAL A 28 -1.60 -3.79 -4.88
N TRP A 29 -2.68 -4.40 -4.44
CA TRP A 29 -3.10 -5.72 -4.87
C TRP A 29 -4.54 -5.70 -5.34
N GLN A 30 -4.79 -6.36 -6.45
CA GLN A 30 -6.16 -6.51 -6.95
C GLN A 30 -6.38 -7.94 -7.41
N GLU A 31 -7.63 -8.38 -7.34
CA GLU A 31 -7.99 -9.70 -7.81
C GLU A 31 -7.98 -9.74 -9.32
N ASP A 32 -7.43 -10.82 -9.88
CA ASP A 32 -7.51 -11.03 -11.31
C ASP A 32 -8.82 -11.76 -11.64
N ALA A 33 -8.99 -12.15 -12.89
CA ALA A 33 -10.21 -12.77 -13.34
C ALA A 33 -10.49 -14.12 -12.68
N THR A 34 -9.47 -14.73 -12.10
CA THR A 34 -9.63 -16.03 -11.44
C THR A 34 -9.82 -15.90 -9.94
N GLY A 35 -9.87 -14.68 -9.42
CA GLY A 35 -10.07 -14.46 -7.99
C GLY A 35 -8.79 -14.49 -7.19
N VAL A 36 -7.63 -14.43 -7.84
CA VAL A 36 -6.35 -14.43 -7.15
C VAL A 36 -5.84 -13.01 -7.05
N TYR A 37 -5.40 -12.62 -5.86
CA TYR A 37 -4.83 -11.30 -5.66
C TYR A 37 -3.41 -11.26 -6.20
N CYS A 38 -3.15 -10.25 -7.01
CA CYS A 38 -1.82 -10.04 -7.59
C CYS A 38 -1.36 -8.63 -7.27
N GLU A 39 -0.09 -8.48 -6.98
CA GLU A 39 0.47 -7.16 -6.76
C GLU A 39 0.61 -6.47 -8.10
N ILE A 40 -0.02 -5.31 -8.23
CA ILE A 40 -0.03 -4.58 -9.49
C ILE A 40 0.81 -3.32 -9.46
N SER A 41 1.17 -2.84 -8.26
CA SER A 41 1.92 -1.60 -8.18
C SER A 41 2.50 -1.42 -6.79
N ARG A 42 3.41 -0.47 -6.66
CA ARG A 42 3.97 -0.06 -5.38
C ARG A 42 4.21 1.43 -5.40
N GLY A 43 4.06 2.05 -4.26
CA GLY A 43 4.35 3.46 -4.15
C GLY A 43 4.00 3.96 -2.77
N CYS A 44 3.98 5.28 -2.61
CA CYS A 44 3.64 5.89 -1.34
C CYS A 44 2.27 6.52 -1.43
N ILE A 45 1.55 6.49 -0.32
CA ILE A 45 0.24 7.11 -0.28
C ILE A 45 0.40 8.61 -0.30
N GLU A 46 -0.18 9.25 -1.30
CA GLU A 46 -0.12 10.68 -1.44
C GLU A 46 -1.38 11.34 -0.87
N MET A 47 -2.50 10.66 -1.01
CA MET A 47 -3.76 11.18 -0.53
C MET A 47 -4.73 10.03 -0.38
N PHE A 48 -5.65 10.11 0.56
CA PHE A 48 -6.66 9.07 0.69
C PHE A 48 -7.99 9.67 1.15
N SER A 49 -9.04 8.96 0.82
CA SER A 49 -10.37 9.29 1.28
C SER A 49 -11.07 8.00 1.65
N ASP A 50 -12.35 8.07 1.95
CA ASP A 50 -13.12 6.87 2.25
C ASP A 50 -13.24 5.96 1.03
N GLN A 51 -13.07 6.48 -0.16
CA GLN A 51 -13.34 5.74 -1.38
C GLN A 51 -12.12 5.50 -2.25
N VAL A 52 -11.16 6.41 -2.23
CA VAL A 52 -10.05 6.39 -3.18
C VAL A 52 -8.73 6.58 -2.47
N ILE A 53 -7.73 5.83 -2.92
CA ILE A 53 -6.35 6.01 -2.45
C ILE A 53 -5.52 6.46 -3.65
N ARG A 54 -4.80 7.55 -3.49
CA ARG A 54 -3.90 8.04 -4.53
C ARG A 54 -2.47 7.64 -4.17
N ILE A 55 -1.82 6.96 -5.09
CA ILE A 55 -0.47 6.44 -4.89
C ILE A 55 0.50 7.21 -5.79
N ALA A 56 1.60 7.67 -5.20
CA ALA A 56 2.68 8.27 -5.96
C ALA A 56 3.63 7.16 -6.34
N ASN A 57 3.75 6.91 -7.63
CA ASN A 57 4.57 5.83 -8.15
C ASN A 57 6.04 6.25 -8.23
N PRO A 58 6.96 5.27 -8.27
CA PRO A 58 8.39 5.62 -8.34
C PRO A 58 8.78 6.41 -9.58
N ASP A 59 8.01 6.30 -10.67
CA ASP A 59 8.34 7.03 -11.89
C ASP A 59 7.71 8.42 -11.91
N HIS A 60 7.25 8.90 -10.76
CA HIS A 60 6.67 10.23 -10.58
C HIS A 60 5.27 10.38 -11.18
N THR A 61 4.63 9.29 -11.55
CA THR A 61 3.23 9.33 -11.95
C THR A 61 2.37 9.02 -10.72
N THR A 62 1.07 9.29 -10.83
CA THR A 62 0.15 8.97 -9.75
C THR A 62 -0.91 8.02 -10.26
N SER A 63 -1.36 7.15 -9.39
CA SER A 63 -2.44 6.21 -9.71
C SER A 63 -3.51 6.34 -8.65
N HIS A 64 -4.76 6.11 -9.05
CA HIS A 64 -5.89 6.16 -8.14
C HIS A 64 -6.51 4.78 -8.08
N TYR A 65 -6.81 4.33 -6.88
CA TYR A 65 -7.39 3.00 -6.68
C TYR A 65 -8.63 3.11 -5.80
N GLU A 66 -9.62 2.32 -6.15
CA GLU A 66 -10.83 2.25 -5.37
C GLU A 66 -10.58 1.45 -4.11
N ARG A 67 -10.90 2.02 -2.98
CA ARG A 67 -10.57 1.40 -1.70
C ARG A 67 -11.29 0.08 -1.48
N SER A 68 -12.53 -0.01 -1.95
CA SER A 68 -13.35 -1.18 -1.72
C SER A 68 -12.94 -2.40 -2.54
N SER A 69 -12.19 -2.20 -3.63
CA SER A 69 -11.83 -3.30 -4.51
C SER A 69 -10.33 -3.53 -4.57
N THR A 70 -9.56 -2.90 -3.70
CA THR A 70 -8.11 -2.96 -3.74
C THR A 70 -7.58 -3.25 -2.35
N MET A 71 -6.54 -4.08 -2.27
CA MET A 71 -5.87 -4.34 -1.01
C MET A 71 -4.53 -3.62 -1.00
N PHE A 72 -4.23 -2.99 0.12
CA PHE A 72 -2.99 -2.25 0.28
C PHE A 72 -2.21 -2.84 1.44
N GLN A 73 -0.92 -3.10 1.22
CA GLN A 73 -0.07 -3.65 2.26
C GLN A 73 1.14 -2.78 2.45
N ALA A 74 1.37 -2.37 3.67
CA ALA A 74 2.59 -1.65 4.01
C ALA A 74 3.68 -2.67 4.25
N VAL A 75 4.86 -2.41 3.69
CA VAL A 75 6.01 -3.28 3.88
C VAL A 75 6.90 -2.62 4.90
N MET A 76 7.00 -3.24 6.05
CA MET A 76 7.83 -2.70 7.12
C MET A 76 9.01 -3.62 7.34
N GLN A 77 10.15 -3.02 7.48
CA GLN A 77 11.37 -3.78 7.63
C GLN A 77 11.99 -3.45 8.95
N ASP A 78 12.40 -4.46 9.69
CA ASP A 78 13.13 -4.20 10.90
C ASP A 78 14.44 -3.55 10.57
N LYS A 79 14.75 -2.48 11.31
CA LYS A 79 15.98 -1.83 11.07
C LYS A 79 16.98 -2.33 12.01
N PRO A 80 18.10 -2.81 11.56
CA PRO A 80 19.16 -3.18 12.50
C PRO A 80 19.72 -1.91 13.08
N ILE A 81 20.09 -2.00 14.28
CA ILE A 81 20.63 -0.83 14.97
C ILE A 81 22.14 -0.81 14.96
#